data_c62822219507c7df7eb48806016e7a4d
#
_entry.id   c62822219507c7df7eb48806016e7a4d
#
_cell.length_a   1.000
_cell.length_b   1.000
_cell.length_c   1.000
_cell.angle_alpha   90.00
_cell.angle_beta   90.00
_cell.angle_gamma   90.00
#
_symmetry.space_group_name_H-M   'P 1'
#
loop_
_entity.id
_entity.type
_entity.pdbx_description
1 polymer ?
#
loop_
_entity_poly.entity_id
_entity_poly.type
_entity_poly.pdbx_seq_one_letter_code
_entity_poly.pdbx_strand_id
1 'polypeptide(L)'
;LPACVGLKNHETVQAVREELGIKTLFIGTLPPSVPGIRSQMQMKRAFEAKGGTFLMGDEAVASEIKDGKVTAIKTTNLGDIELTADNYVLASGSYFGHGIIAEIDKVTEPVFGADVIFDNDRGNWYDKNFFGKQNFIGFGVATDDKFNVIKNGESISNLYAAGSVLGGYN
;
A
#
# COMPACT_ATOMS: atom_id res chain seq x y z
N LEU A 1 17.77 -19.51 -13.36
CA LEU A 1 18.57 -18.93 -12.27
C LEU A 1 17.69 -18.10 -11.35
N PRO A 2 17.96 -18.00 -10.04
CA PRO A 2 17.29 -17.07 -9.16
C PRO A 2 17.66 -15.62 -9.52
N ALA A 3 16.70 -14.70 -9.43
CA ALA A 3 16.89 -13.28 -9.73
C ALA A 3 17.58 -12.55 -8.56
N CYS A 4 18.84 -12.89 -8.29
CA CYS A 4 19.63 -12.37 -7.17
C CYS A 4 20.73 -11.36 -7.58
N VAL A 5 20.76 -10.95 -8.86
CA VAL A 5 21.76 -10.01 -9.42
C VAL A 5 21.09 -8.80 -10.08
N GLY A 6 21.86 -7.75 -10.34
CA GLY A 6 21.38 -6.55 -11.03
C GLY A 6 20.63 -5.58 -10.13
N LEU A 7 21.14 -5.33 -8.91
CA LEU A 7 20.50 -4.42 -7.96
C LEU A 7 20.44 -2.96 -8.46
N LYS A 8 21.49 -2.47 -9.11
CA LYS A 8 21.53 -1.10 -9.62
C LYS A 8 20.78 -0.95 -10.94
N ASN A 9 21.02 -1.86 -11.87
CA ASN A 9 20.50 -1.83 -13.23
C ASN A 9 20.40 -3.26 -13.80
N HIS A 10 20.08 -3.36 -15.08
CA HIS A 10 19.91 -4.63 -15.77
C HIS A 10 21.22 -5.17 -16.43
N GLU A 11 22.30 -4.41 -16.41
CA GLU A 11 23.56 -4.75 -17.09
C GLU A 11 24.17 -6.06 -16.60
N THR A 12 24.18 -6.29 -15.27
CA THR A 12 24.68 -7.54 -14.71
C THR A 12 23.90 -8.76 -15.20
N VAL A 13 22.57 -8.61 -15.35
CA VAL A 13 21.70 -9.69 -15.86
C VAL A 13 22.03 -9.95 -17.34
N GLN A 14 22.28 -8.90 -18.12
CA GLN A 14 22.68 -9.03 -19.52
C GLN A 14 24.05 -9.69 -19.66
N ALA A 15 25.04 -9.23 -18.90
CA ALA A 15 26.39 -9.79 -18.91
C ALA A 15 26.39 -11.30 -18.57
N VAL A 16 25.60 -11.71 -17.57
CA VAL A 16 25.45 -13.14 -17.25
C VAL A 16 24.83 -13.93 -18.40
N ARG A 17 23.84 -13.37 -19.10
CA ARG A 17 23.23 -14.05 -20.27
C ARG A 17 24.21 -14.18 -21.42
N GLU A 18 24.99 -13.17 -21.69
CA GLU A 18 26.00 -13.14 -22.74
C GLU A 18 27.11 -14.15 -22.45
N GLU A 19 27.62 -14.17 -21.21
CA GLU A 19 28.69 -15.10 -20.80
C GLU A 19 28.26 -16.56 -20.85
N LEU A 20 27.01 -16.84 -20.46
CA LEU A 20 26.48 -18.21 -20.51
C LEU A 20 26.21 -18.71 -21.93
N GLY A 21 25.98 -17.83 -22.90
CA GLY A 21 25.71 -18.16 -24.29
C GLY A 21 24.46 -19.01 -24.55
N ILE A 22 23.60 -19.19 -23.53
CA ILE A 22 22.37 -19.98 -23.60
C ILE A 22 21.17 -19.18 -23.15
N LYS A 23 19.95 -19.57 -23.60
CA LYS A 23 18.72 -18.93 -23.16
C LYS A 23 18.55 -19.06 -21.65
N THR A 24 18.77 -17.96 -20.93
CA THR A 24 18.73 -17.92 -19.47
C THR A 24 17.53 -17.10 -18.99
N LEU A 25 16.68 -17.71 -18.16
CA LEU A 25 15.58 -17.06 -17.46
C LEU A 25 15.97 -16.83 -15.99
N PHE A 26 15.65 -15.64 -15.50
CA PHE A 26 15.77 -15.31 -14.09
C PHE A 26 14.39 -15.37 -13.45
N ILE A 27 14.25 -16.22 -12.44
CA ILE A 27 12.98 -16.45 -11.73
C ILE A 27 12.98 -15.60 -10.46
N GLY A 28 11.88 -14.89 -10.22
CA GLY A 28 11.68 -14.09 -9.01
C GLY A 28 11.84 -14.94 -7.76
N THR A 29 12.44 -14.34 -6.73
CA THR A 29 12.58 -14.93 -5.40
C THR A 29 11.53 -14.37 -4.47
N LEU A 30 11.31 -15.01 -3.32
CA LEU A 30 10.49 -14.44 -2.24
C LEU A 30 11.06 -13.10 -1.76
N PRO A 31 10.22 -12.19 -1.27
CA PRO A 31 10.69 -10.93 -0.68
C PRO A 31 11.68 -11.15 0.48
N PRO A 32 12.70 -10.30 0.61
CA PRO A 32 13.06 -9.21 -0.30
C PRO A 32 13.75 -9.72 -1.57
N SER A 33 13.20 -9.38 -2.75
CA SER A 33 13.77 -9.77 -4.03
C SER A 33 14.61 -8.65 -4.64
N VAL A 34 15.71 -8.99 -5.33
CA VAL A 34 16.56 -7.98 -5.99
C VAL A 34 15.79 -7.14 -7.02
N PRO A 35 14.95 -7.72 -7.91
CA PRO A 35 14.12 -6.93 -8.80
C PRO A 35 13.16 -5.99 -8.08
N GLY A 36 12.56 -6.42 -6.98
CA GLY A 36 11.65 -5.60 -6.16
C GLY A 36 12.39 -4.41 -5.54
N ILE A 37 13.51 -4.65 -4.87
CA ILE A 37 14.36 -3.60 -4.28
C ILE A 37 14.82 -2.60 -5.36
N ARG A 38 15.26 -3.09 -6.52
CA ARG A 38 15.67 -2.23 -7.64
C ARG A 38 14.52 -1.34 -8.11
N SER A 39 13.32 -1.89 -8.30
CA SER A 39 12.15 -1.12 -8.71
C SER A 39 11.81 -0.03 -7.70
N GLN A 40 11.79 -0.36 -6.40
CA GLN A 40 11.56 0.61 -5.33
C GLN A 40 12.61 1.72 -5.35
N MET A 41 13.91 1.39 -5.47
CA MET A 41 14.98 2.38 -5.53
C MET A 41 14.87 3.30 -6.75
N GLN A 42 14.50 2.78 -7.90
CA GLN A 42 14.33 3.56 -9.12
C GLN A 42 13.11 4.48 -9.03
N MET A 43 11.99 3.99 -8.52
CA MET A 43 10.79 4.80 -8.30
C MET A 43 11.06 5.92 -7.29
N LYS A 44 11.72 5.61 -6.17
CA LYS A 44 12.12 6.62 -5.18
C LYS A 44 12.98 7.71 -5.82
N ARG A 45 14.04 7.34 -6.55
CA ARG A 45 14.92 8.31 -7.25
C ARG A 45 14.16 9.17 -8.25
N ALA A 46 13.25 8.57 -9.02
CA ALA A 46 12.43 9.30 -9.99
C ALA A 46 11.49 10.31 -9.30
N PHE A 47 10.94 9.94 -8.17
CA PHE A 47 10.09 10.80 -7.34
C PHE A 47 10.88 11.97 -6.74
N GLU A 48 12.03 11.69 -6.12
CA GLU A 48 12.92 12.71 -5.55
C GLU A 48 13.47 13.67 -6.62
N ALA A 49 13.82 13.15 -7.81
CA ALA A 49 14.27 13.96 -8.94
C ALA A 49 13.21 14.94 -9.46
N LYS A 50 11.93 14.70 -9.17
CA LYS A 50 10.81 15.61 -9.45
C LYS A 50 10.47 16.54 -8.28
N GLY A 51 11.31 16.58 -7.24
CA GLY A 51 11.12 17.41 -6.05
C GLY A 51 10.27 16.79 -4.97
N GLY A 52 9.93 15.50 -5.07
CA GLY A 52 9.19 14.79 -4.03
C GLY A 52 10.05 14.55 -2.78
N THR A 53 9.43 14.60 -1.61
CA THR A 53 10.07 14.25 -0.33
C THR A 53 9.65 12.85 0.09
N PHE A 54 10.61 11.99 0.37
CA PHE A 54 10.38 10.61 0.83
C PHE A 54 10.83 10.47 2.29
N LEU A 55 9.86 10.33 3.20
CA LEU A 55 10.10 10.13 4.64
C LEU A 55 10.24 8.64 4.92
N MET A 56 11.48 8.16 5.00
CA MET A 56 11.76 6.74 5.26
C MET A 56 11.69 6.46 6.76
N GLY A 57 11.00 5.38 7.12
CA GLY A 57 10.87 4.95 8.51
C GLY A 57 9.94 5.81 9.34
N ASP A 58 9.10 6.61 8.69
CA ASP A 58 8.04 7.38 9.32
C ASP A 58 6.68 6.73 9.06
N GLU A 59 5.74 6.89 9.97
CA GLU A 59 4.41 6.31 9.91
C GLU A 59 3.36 7.39 10.20
N ALA A 60 2.32 7.49 9.34
CA ALA A 60 1.17 8.31 9.61
C ALA A 60 0.33 7.67 10.73
N VAL A 61 0.08 8.41 11.80
CA VAL A 61 -0.60 7.89 13.00
C VAL A 61 -1.93 8.56 13.30
N ALA A 62 -2.17 9.74 12.76
CA ALA A 62 -3.42 10.45 12.95
C ALA A 62 -3.69 11.45 11.83
N SER A 63 -4.95 11.83 11.66
CA SER A 63 -5.38 12.86 10.74
C SER A 63 -6.36 13.81 11.40
N GLU A 64 -6.39 15.04 10.92
CA GLU A 64 -7.47 15.98 11.19
C GLU A 64 -8.39 16.11 9.97
N ILE A 65 -9.70 15.98 10.19
CA ILE A 65 -10.71 16.12 9.15
C ILE A 65 -11.72 17.19 9.62
N LYS A 66 -11.90 18.22 8.80
CA LYS A 66 -12.85 19.30 9.03
C LYS A 66 -13.67 19.55 7.76
N ASP A 67 -14.96 19.67 7.90
CA ASP A 67 -15.89 19.97 6.79
C ASP A 67 -15.72 19.03 5.58
N GLY A 68 -15.56 17.71 5.82
CA GLY A 68 -15.39 16.70 4.78
C GLY A 68 -14.05 16.77 4.03
N LYS A 69 -13.01 17.37 4.64
CA LYS A 69 -11.65 17.46 4.09
C LYS A 69 -10.60 17.11 5.13
N VAL A 70 -9.57 16.40 4.72
CA VAL A 70 -8.35 16.25 5.51
C VAL A 70 -7.63 17.60 5.53
N THR A 71 -7.32 18.12 6.71
CA THR A 71 -6.60 19.37 6.91
C THR A 71 -5.15 19.13 7.31
N ALA A 72 -4.86 18.03 8.02
CA ALA A 72 -3.52 17.70 8.46
C ALA A 72 -3.35 16.20 8.68
N ILE A 73 -2.11 15.73 8.61
CA ILE A 73 -1.66 14.39 9.02
C ILE A 73 -0.51 14.54 10.02
N LYS A 74 -0.52 13.70 11.08
CA LYS A 74 0.58 13.56 12.03
C LYS A 74 1.31 12.26 11.80
N THR A 75 2.64 12.31 11.99
CA THR A 75 3.50 11.14 11.84
C THR A 75 4.31 10.89 13.11
N THR A 76 4.85 9.69 13.24
CA THR A 76 5.61 9.29 14.45
C THR A 76 6.89 10.09 14.66
N ASN A 77 7.58 10.48 13.58
CA ASN A 77 8.92 11.07 13.68
C ASN A 77 8.96 12.59 13.60
N LEU A 78 7.87 13.22 13.14
CA LEU A 78 7.81 14.68 13.02
C LEU A 78 7.32 15.41 14.28
N GLY A 79 6.95 14.66 15.33
CA GLY A 79 6.48 15.24 16.60
C GLY A 79 5.23 16.09 16.40
N ASP A 80 5.32 17.38 16.75
CA ASP A 80 4.21 18.32 16.64
C ASP A 80 4.04 18.93 15.23
N ILE A 81 4.91 18.58 14.29
CA ILE A 81 4.80 19.09 12.90
C ILE A 81 3.68 18.36 12.17
N GLU A 82 2.71 19.13 11.71
CA GLU A 82 1.60 18.64 10.90
C GLU A 82 1.92 18.76 9.40
N LEU A 83 1.69 17.68 8.67
CA LEU A 83 1.80 17.67 7.22
C LEU A 83 0.47 18.10 6.61
N THR A 84 0.50 19.16 5.81
CA THR A 84 -0.66 19.70 5.11
C THR A 84 -0.50 19.59 3.60
N ALA A 85 -1.58 19.34 2.88
CA ALA A 85 -1.61 19.25 1.41
C ALA A 85 -3.00 19.56 0.86
N ASP A 86 -3.08 19.88 -0.42
CA ASP A 86 -4.36 20.07 -1.13
C ASP A 86 -5.09 18.74 -1.32
N ASN A 87 -4.34 17.65 -1.59
CA ASN A 87 -4.88 16.32 -1.79
C ASN A 87 -4.01 15.27 -1.06
N TYR A 88 -4.66 14.21 -0.61
CA TYR A 88 -4.06 13.08 0.08
C TYR A 88 -4.39 11.79 -0.66
N VAL A 89 -3.45 10.85 -0.67
CA VAL A 89 -3.65 9.51 -1.25
C VAL A 89 -3.32 8.47 -0.20
N LEU A 90 -4.31 7.68 0.20
CA LEU A 90 -4.17 6.53 1.08
C LEU A 90 -3.74 5.33 0.23
N ALA A 91 -2.49 4.95 0.31
CA ALA A 91 -1.90 3.81 -0.41
C ALA A 91 -1.12 2.90 0.55
N SER A 92 -1.60 2.79 1.79
CA SER A 92 -0.98 2.10 2.92
C SER A 92 -0.97 0.57 2.79
N GLY A 93 -1.63 0.03 1.80
CA GLY A 93 -1.74 -1.41 1.60
C GLY A 93 -2.85 -2.05 2.46
N SER A 94 -2.87 -3.39 2.46
CA SER A 94 -3.80 -4.19 3.25
C SER A 94 -3.25 -4.48 4.66
N TYR A 95 -3.59 -5.63 5.22
CA TYR A 95 -3.14 -6.08 6.55
C TYR A 95 -1.62 -6.09 6.72
N PHE A 96 -0.86 -6.49 5.70
CA PHE A 96 0.61 -6.58 5.77
C PHE A 96 1.30 -5.22 5.85
N GLY A 97 0.67 -4.18 5.31
CA GLY A 97 1.17 -2.80 5.38
C GLY A 97 0.56 -1.99 6.53
N HIS A 98 -0.26 -2.65 7.38
CA HIS A 98 -1.05 -2.00 8.42
C HIS A 98 -2.03 -0.92 7.88
N GLY A 99 -2.35 -0.98 6.59
CA GLY A 99 -3.35 -0.08 5.99
C GLY A 99 -4.75 -0.34 6.50
N ILE A 100 -5.04 -1.60 6.87
CA ILE A 100 -6.22 -2.01 7.63
C ILE A 100 -5.80 -2.97 8.74
N ILE A 101 -6.51 -2.93 9.86
CA ILE A 101 -6.24 -3.74 11.05
C ILE A 101 -7.47 -4.61 11.33
N ALA A 102 -7.26 -5.93 11.39
CA ALA A 102 -8.29 -6.88 11.80
C ALA A 102 -8.30 -7.03 13.32
N GLU A 103 -9.41 -6.71 13.92
CA GLU A 103 -9.72 -6.98 15.33
C GLU A 103 -10.58 -8.24 15.47
N ILE A 104 -11.12 -8.52 16.64
CA ILE A 104 -11.92 -9.73 16.87
C ILE A 104 -13.22 -9.71 16.06
N ASP A 105 -13.88 -8.57 15.97
CA ASP A 105 -15.22 -8.38 15.44
C ASP A 105 -15.34 -7.31 14.36
N LYS A 106 -14.24 -6.63 14.02
CA LYS A 106 -14.22 -5.55 13.02
C LYS A 106 -12.88 -5.45 12.29
N VAL A 107 -12.90 -4.71 11.20
CA VAL A 107 -11.71 -4.26 10.48
C VAL A 107 -11.72 -2.74 10.45
N THR A 108 -10.59 -2.12 10.76
CA THR A 108 -10.47 -0.65 10.86
C THR A 108 -9.34 -0.12 9.99
N GLU A 109 -9.49 1.10 9.54
CA GLU A 109 -8.40 1.89 8.95
C GLU A 109 -7.90 2.87 10.02
N PRO A 110 -6.61 2.81 10.41
CA PRO A 110 -6.13 3.41 11.66
C PRO A 110 -5.87 4.92 11.59
N VAL A 111 -5.66 5.52 10.41
CA VAL A 111 -5.19 6.92 10.27
C VAL A 111 -6.34 7.90 10.11
N PHE A 112 -7.27 7.61 9.22
CA PHE A 112 -8.40 8.49 8.91
C PHE A 112 -9.69 8.05 9.59
N GLY A 113 -9.75 6.81 10.07
CA GLY A 113 -10.97 6.18 10.58
C GLY A 113 -12.00 6.03 9.47
N ALA A 114 -11.55 5.64 8.28
CA ALA A 114 -12.37 5.41 7.10
C ALA A 114 -13.34 4.24 7.32
N ASP A 115 -14.46 4.28 6.63
CA ASP A 115 -15.38 3.14 6.55
C ASP A 115 -14.69 1.99 5.83
N VAL A 116 -14.74 0.79 6.39
CA VAL A 116 -14.13 -0.42 5.83
C VAL A 116 -15.21 -1.40 5.39
N ILE A 117 -15.09 -1.90 4.18
CA ILE A 117 -15.93 -2.98 3.65
C ILE A 117 -15.38 -4.30 4.21
N PHE A 118 -16.16 -5.00 5.03
CA PHE A 118 -15.83 -6.32 5.55
C PHE A 118 -17.11 -7.10 5.88
N ASP A 119 -17.01 -8.41 6.11
CA ASP A 119 -18.13 -9.24 6.56
C ASP A 119 -18.25 -9.16 8.10
N ASN A 120 -19.43 -8.85 8.60
CA ASN A 120 -19.70 -8.77 10.04
C ASN A 120 -19.66 -10.14 10.74
N ASP A 121 -19.88 -11.24 9.99
CA ASP A 121 -19.69 -12.59 10.50
C ASP A 121 -18.24 -13.04 10.28
N ARG A 122 -17.48 -13.08 11.37
CA ARG A 122 -16.10 -13.55 11.33
C ARG A 122 -15.94 -14.97 10.76
N GLY A 123 -16.95 -15.81 10.87
CA GLY A 123 -16.94 -17.15 10.30
C GLY A 123 -16.80 -17.17 8.79
N ASN A 124 -17.21 -16.08 8.13
CA ASN A 124 -17.15 -15.92 6.68
C ASN A 124 -15.81 -15.27 6.17
N TRP A 125 -14.92 -14.88 7.07
CA TRP A 125 -13.71 -14.17 6.66
C TRP A 125 -12.75 -15.05 5.87
N TYR A 126 -12.69 -16.35 6.17
CA TYR A 126 -11.79 -17.30 5.52
C TYR A 126 -12.48 -18.62 5.19
N ASP A 127 -11.99 -19.32 4.20
CA ASP A 127 -12.36 -20.71 3.89
C ASP A 127 -11.31 -21.66 4.50
N LYS A 128 -11.77 -22.76 5.11
CA LYS A 128 -10.90 -23.84 5.63
C LYS A 128 -10.09 -24.51 4.52
N ASN A 129 -10.62 -24.55 3.30
CA ASN A 129 -9.85 -24.95 2.14
C ASN A 129 -8.93 -23.79 1.73
N PHE A 130 -7.62 -23.98 1.83
CA PHE A 130 -6.61 -22.99 1.49
C PHE A 130 -6.77 -22.42 0.07
N PHE A 131 -7.20 -23.24 -0.89
CA PHE A 131 -7.49 -22.83 -2.26
C PHE A 131 -8.93 -22.35 -2.49
N GLY A 132 -9.75 -22.33 -1.45
CA GLY A 132 -11.09 -21.76 -1.48
C GLY A 132 -11.08 -20.24 -1.54
N LYS A 133 -12.28 -19.65 -1.67
CA LYS A 133 -12.43 -18.19 -1.67
C LYS A 133 -12.12 -17.61 -0.28
N GLN A 134 -11.09 -16.81 -0.20
CA GLN A 134 -10.66 -16.13 1.02
C GLN A 134 -11.26 -14.71 1.04
N ASN A 135 -12.42 -14.53 1.66
CA ASN A 135 -13.16 -13.26 1.60
C ASN A 135 -12.40 -12.08 2.22
N PHE A 136 -11.56 -12.32 3.23
CA PHE A 136 -10.76 -11.27 3.86
C PHE A 136 -9.83 -10.53 2.89
N ILE A 137 -9.47 -11.13 1.75
CA ILE A 137 -8.61 -10.50 0.72
C ILE A 137 -9.33 -9.29 0.09
N GLY A 138 -10.66 -9.33 0.00
CA GLY A 138 -11.45 -8.23 -0.54
C GLY A 138 -11.84 -7.16 0.47
N PHE A 139 -11.40 -7.26 1.73
CA PHE A 139 -11.68 -6.24 2.73
C PHE A 139 -10.76 -5.03 2.56
N GLY A 140 -11.31 -3.84 2.73
CA GLY A 140 -10.56 -2.59 2.57
C GLY A 140 -11.47 -1.38 2.71
N VAL A 141 -10.90 -0.20 2.55
CA VAL A 141 -11.65 1.04 2.70
C VAL A 141 -12.75 1.20 1.64
N ALA A 142 -13.86 1.76 2.06
CA ALA A 142 -14.94 2.14 1.16
C ALA A 142 -14.59 3.42 0.41
N THR A 143 -14.93 3.47 -0.88
CA THR A 143 -14.73 4.66 -1.72
C THR A 143 -15.95 4.93 -2.58
N ASP A 144 -16.09 6.17 -3.02
CA ASP A 144 -17.03 6.54 -4.07
C ASP A 144 -16.48 6.22 -5.48
N ASP A 145 -17.24 6.53 -6.52
CA ASP A 145 -16.88 6.28 -7.93
C ASP A 145 -15.63 7.07 -8.41
N LYS A 146 -15.19 8.06 -7.63
CA LYS A 146 -13.98 8.86 -7.89
C LYS A 146 -12.80 8.42 -7.03
N PHE A 147 -12.94 7.31 -6.31
CA PHE A 147 -11.97 6.81 -5.32
C PHE A 147 -11.77 7.72 -4.11
N ASN A 148 -12.67 8.66 -3.83
CA ASN A 148 -12.64 9.37 -2.57
C ASN A 148 -13.00 8.43 -1.43
N VAL A 149 -12.22 8.47 -0.37
CA VAL A 149 -12.44 7.65 0.83
C VAL A 149 -13.73 8.08 1.52
N ILE A 150 -14.53 7.11 1.95
CA ILE A 150 -15.78 7.32 2.68
C ILE A 150 -15.51 7.21 4.19
N LYS A 151 -16.09 8.11 4.96
CA LYS A 151 -16.12 8.08 6.42
C LYS A 151 -17.50 8.43 6.93
N ASN A 152 -18.09 7.59 7.77
CA ASN A 152 -19.46 7.72 8.28
C ASN A 152 -20.50 7.91 7.16
N GLY A 153 -20.30 7.23 6.02
CA GLY A 153 -21.17 7.30 4.85
C GLY A 153 -20.97 8.53 3.94
N GLU A 154 -20.03 9.43 4.25
CA GLU A 154 -19.75 10.64 3.46
C GLU A 154 -18.34 10.60 2.85
N SER A 155 -18.23 11.07 1.60
CA SER A 155 -16.94 11.14 0.91
C SER A 155 -16.06 12.28 1.43
N ILE A 156 -14.80 11.98 1.72
CA ILE A 156 -13.77 12.99 2.05
C ILE A 156 -13.20 13.54 0.74
N SER A 157 -13.52 14.78 0.42
CA SER A 157 -13.38 15.35 -0.93
C SER A 157 -11.94 15.47 -1.44
N ASN A 158 -10.93 15.45 -0.57
CA ASN A 158 -9.51 15.56 -0.91
C ASN A 158 -8.68 14.36 -0.45
N LEU A 159 -9.33 13.25 -0.06
CA LEU A 159 -8.67 12.00 0.29
C LEU A 159 -9.07 10.90 -0.69
N TYR A 160 -8.09 10.34 -1.37
CA TYR A 160 -8.27 9.26 -2.34
C TYR A 160 -7.62 7.98 -1.82
N ALA A 161 -8.15 6.82 -2.20
CA ALA A 161 -7.50 5.56 -1.92
C ALA A 161 -7.00 4.88 -3.19
N ALA A 162 -5.86 4.16 -3.08
CA ALA A 162 -5.26 3.44 -4.19
C ALA A 162 -4.55 2.15 -3.73
N GLY A 163 -4.58 1.13 -4.58
CA GLY A 163 -3.89 -0.15 -4.32
C GLY A 163 -4.67 -1.08 -3.41
N SER A 164 -3.96 -1.95 -2.69
CA SER A 164 -4.57 -3.04 -1.90
C SER A 164 -5.26 -2.60 -0.60
N VAL A 165 -5.32 -1.31 -0.30
CA VAL A 165 -6.16 -0.76 0.76
C VAL A 165 -7.64 -0.66 0.34
N LEU A 166 -7.93 -0.68 -0.97
CA LEU A 166 -9.29 -0.59 -1.49
C LEU A 166 -10.10 -1.84 -1.18
N GLY A 167 -11.31 -1.65 -0.66
CA GLY A 167 -12.28 -2.71 -0.43
C GLY A 167 -13.21 -2.97 -1.62
N GLY A 168 -13.74 -4.20 -1.71
CA GLY A 168 -14.73 -4.57 -2.71
C GLY A 168 -14.19 -4.84 -4.12
N TYR A 169 -12.89 -4.78 -4.34
CA TYR A 169 -12.24 -5.13 -5.60
C TYR A 169 -11.64 -6.54 -5.49
N ASN A 170 -12.01 -7.42 -6.40
CA ASN A 170 -11.49 -8.80 -6.53
C ASN A 170 -10.62 -8.93 -7.77
#